data_b34e66c52700bbfaf6b1510b3c6566ca
#
_entry.id   b34e66c52700bbfaf6b1510b3c6566ca
#
_cell.length_a   1.000
_cell.length_b   1.000
_cell.length_c   1.000
_cell.angle_alpha   90.00
_cell.angle_beta   90.00
_cell.angle_gamma   90.00
#
_symmetry.space_group_name_H-M   'P 1'
#
loop_
_entity.id
_entity.type
_entity.pdbx_description
1 polymer ?
#
loop_
_entity_poly.entity_id
_entity_poly.type
_entity_poly.pdbx_seq_one_letter_code
_entity_poly.pdbx_strand_id
1 'polypeptide(L)' 'MPISGKEMVKLFERNGYELVKGGGKGSHRKLKKGNKTVIIPDHRELKKGTEMALRKKLKEEV' A
#
# COMPACT_ATOMS: atom_id res chain seq x y z
N MET A 1 9.66 -4.00 14.24
CA MET A 1 10.38 -4.18 12.97
C MET A 1 9.67 -3.44 11.86
N PRO A 2 10.42 -2.79 10.97
CA PRO A 2 9.76 -2.09 9.85
C PRO A 2 9.11 -3.08 8.90
N ILE A 3 7.97 -2.69 8.37
CA ILE A 3 7.24 -3.49 7.40
C ILE A 3 7.81 -3.21 6.00
N SER A 4 7.84 -4.24 5.16
CA SER A 4 8.27 -4.05 3.78
C SER A 4 7.10 -3.56 2.91
N GLY A 5 7.42 -3.04 1.73
CA GLY A 5 6.39 -2.64 0.78
C GLY A 5 5.52 -3.81 0.37
N LYS A 6 6.12 -4.98 0.19
CA LYS A 6 5.36 -6.20 -0.17
C LYS A 6 4.36 -6.58 0.91
N GLU A 7 4.77 -6.49 2.17
CA GLU A 7 3.87 -6.80 3.27
C GLU A 7 2.73 -5.79 3.35
N MET A 8 3.03 -4.52 3.11
CA MET A 8 1.99 -3.49 3.09
C MET A 8 1.00 -3.73 1.96
N VAL A 9 1.47 -4.15 0.78
CA VAL A 9 0.59 -4.51 -0.33
C VAL A 9 -0.36 -5.62 0.08
N LYS A 10 0.16 -6.65 0.75
CA LYS A 10 -0.69 -7.75 1.21
C LYS A 10 -1.75 -7.29 2.21
N LEU A 11 -1.38 -6.36 3.10
CA LEU A 11 -2.34 -5.82 4.06
C LEU A 11 -3.48 -5.10 3.33
N PHE A 12 -3.16 -4.32 2.31
CA PHE A 12 -4.17 -3.63 1.54
C PHE A 12 -5.04 -4.59 0.76
N GLU A 13 -4.44 -5.64 0.19
CA GLU A 13 -5.20 -6.66 -0.53
C GLU A 13 -6.20 -7.38 0.39
N ARG A 14 -5.79 -7.67 1.62
CA ARG A 14 -6.68 -8.27 2.61
C ARG A 14 -7.86 -7.37 2.96
N ASN A 15 -7.71 -6.08 2.74
CA ASN A 15 -8.76 -5.10 3.02
C ASN A 15 -9.55 -4.72 1.77
N GLY A 16 -9.45 -5.52 0.71
CA GLY A 16 -10.27 -5.34 -0.48
C GLY A 16 -9.64 -4.54 -1.61
N TYR A 17 -8.38 -4.13 -1.46
CA TYR A 17 -7.69 -3.43 -2.53
C TYR A 17 -7.20 -4.41 -3.58
N GLU A 18 -7.16 -3.97 -4.83
CA GLU A 18 -6.64 -4.75 -5.93
C GLU A 18 -5.39 -4.11 -6.50
N LEU A 19 -4.39 -4.93 -6.77
CA LEU A 19 -3.16 -4.46 -7.40
C LEU A 19 -3.44 -4.12 -8.86
N VAL A 20 -3.12 -2.90 -9.25
CA VAL A 20 -3.32 -2.44 -10.63
C VAL A 20 -2.05 -2.71 -11.42
N LYS A 21 -2.13 -3.63 -12.37
CA LYS A 21 -1.01 -3.96 -13.23
C LYS A 21 -0.71 -2.79 -14.16
N GLY A 22 0.57 -2.42 -14.23
CA GLY A 22 1.00 -1.32 -15.08
C GLY A 22 0.66 0.06 -14.55
N GLY A 23 0.02 0.14 -13.36
CA GLY A 23 -0.35 1.42 -12.79
C GLY A 23 0.76 2.12 -12.03
N GLY A 24 1.79 1.40 -11.64
CA GLY A 24 2.94 1.97 -10.95
C GLY A 24 4.15 1.98 -11.84
N LYS A 25 5.11 2.84 -11.54
CA LYS A 25 6.38 2.88 -12.28
C LYS A 25 7.51 2.42 -11.38
N GLY A 26 8.41 1.60 -11.95
CA GLY A 26 9.58 1.13 -11.22
C GLY A 26 9.19 0.32 -9.99
N SER A 27 9.64 0.76 -8.84
CA SER A 27 9.43 0.06 -7.58
C SER A 27 8.16 0.45 -6.84
N HIS A 28 7.26 1.20 -7.47
CA HIS A 28 6.01 1.60 -6.83
C HIS A 28 4.88 0.67 -7.26
N ARG A 29 4.03 0.32 -6.31
CA ARG A 29 2.86 -0.52 -6.54
C ARG A 29 1.60 0.30 -6.34
N LYS A 30 0.71 0.24 -7.32
CA LYS A 30 -0.55 0.97 -7.25
C LYS A 30 -1.67 -0.02 -6.92
N LEU A 31 -2.46 0.32 -5.91
CA LEU A 31 -3.62 -0.49 -5.53
C LEU A 31 -4.86 0.39 -5.55
N LYS A 32 -5.99 -0.24 -5.85
CA LYS A 32 -7.23 0.49 -6.00
C LYS A 32 -8.37 -0.24 -5.29
N LYS A 33 -9.26 0.53 -4.68
CA LYS A 33 -10.48 0.01 -4.07
C LYS A 33 -11.60 1.01 -4.33
N GLY A 34 -12.51 0.68 -5.26
CA GLY A 34 -13.56 1.61 -5.64
C GLY A 34 -12.97 2.90 -6.20
N ASN A 35 -13.26 4.01 -5.55
CA ASN A 35 -12.73 5.33 -5.94
C ASN A 35 -11.41 5.67 -5.27
N LYS A 36 -10.93 4.80 -4.41
CA LYS A 36 -9.72 5.06 -3.65
C LYS A 36 -8.51 4.45 -4.33
N THR A 37 -7.41 5.15 -4.32
CA THR A 37 -6.16 4.68 -4.91
C THR A 37 -5.04 4.94 -3.93
N VAL A 38 -4.12 3.98 -3.83
CA VAL A 38 -2.95 4.12 -2.96
C VAL A 38 -1.73 3.64 -3.70
N ILE A 39 -0.61 4.30 -3.47
CA ILE A 39 0.67 3.92 -4.05
C ILE A 39 1.61 3.53 -2.92
N ILE A 40 2.14 2.32 -3.01
CA ILE A 40 3.02 1.78 -1.98
C ILE A 40 4.41 1.57 -2.57
N PRO A 41 5.45 2.20 -1.97
CA PRO A 41 6.83 1.97 -2.43
C PRO A 41 7.23 0.52 -2.16
N ASP A 42 7.83 -0.12 -3.15
CA ASP A 42 8.27 -1.50 -3.01
C ASP A 42 9.69 -1.55 -2.43
N HIS A 43 9.84 -1.05 -1.22
CA HIS A 43 11.10 -1.02 -0.51
C HIS A 43 11.17 -2.15 0.51
N ARG A 44 12.37 -2.60 0.83
CA ARG A 44 12.56 -3.63 1.86
C ARG A 44 12.00 -3.21 3.20
N GLU A 45 12.18 -1.93 3.52
CA GLU A 45 11.71 -1.36 4.76
C GLU A 45 11.07 -0.02 4.47
N LEU A 46 9.80 0.12 4.82
CA LEU A 46 9.11 1.39 4.67
C LEU A 46 9.53 2.31 5.81
N LYS A 47 9.69 3.59 5.50
CA LYS A 47 9.95 4.58 6.53
C LYS A 47 8.75 4.64 7.47
N LYS A 48 9.01 4.91 8.73
CA LYS A 48 7.97 4.93 9.75
C LYS A 48 6.82 5.87 9.38
N GLY A 49 7.12 7.06 8.88
CA GLY A 49 6.09 8.00 8.45
C GLY A 49 5.24 7.44 7.32
N THR A 50 5.85 6.80 6.34
CA THR A 50 5.15 6.18 5.23
C THR A 50 4.26 5.04 5.72
N GLU A 51 4.80 4.18 6.57
CA GLU A 51 4.04 3.08 7.13
C GLU A 51 2.82 3.57 7.89
N MET A 52 3.01 4.56 8.76
CA MET A 52 1.91 5.10 9.56
C MET A 52 0.84 5.75 8.69
N ALA A 53 1.24 6.48 7.66
CA ALA A 53 0.29 7.12 6.76
C ALA A 53 -0.54 6.08 6.02
N LEU A 54 0.08 4.98 5.58
CA LEU A 54 -0.63 3.92 4.88
C LEU A 54 -1.57 3.17 5.83
N ARG A 55 -1.12 2.88 7.05
CA ARG A 55 -1.98 2.23 8.04
C ARG A 55 -3.18 3.09 8.41
N LYS A 56 -2.99 4.41 8.45
CA LYS A 56 -4.07 5.34 8.72
C LYS A 56 -5.15 5.26 7.64
N LYS A 57 -4.74 5.13 6.38
CA LYS A 57 -5.68 4.98 5.29
C LYS A 57 -6.54 3.73 5.45
N LEU A 58 -5.96 2.64 5.90
CA LEU A 58 -6.70 1.41 6.16
C LEU A 58 -7.74 1.60 7.26
N LYS A 59 -7.38 2.34 8.31
CA LYS A 59 -8.31 2.60 9.42
C LYS A 59 -9.47 3.50 9.02
N GLU A 60 -9.23 4.45 8.15
CA GLU A 60 -10.26 5.39 7.71
C GLU A 60 -11.35 4.74 6.87
N GLU A 61 -11.15 3.52 6.43
CA GLU A 61 -12.08 2.81 5.55
C GLU A 61 -12.98 1.83 6.27
N VAL A 62 -12.87 1.77 7.56
CA VAL A 62 -13.72 0.87 8.37
C VAL A 62 -15.09 1.48 8.60
#